data_71cc43bc919820b56dfa1850b15cc8ab
#
_entry.id   71cc43bc919820b56dfa1850b15cc8ab
#
_cell.length_a   1.000
_cell.length_b   1.000
_cell.length_c   1.000
_cell.angle_alpha   90.00
_cell.angle_beta   90.00
_cell.angle_gamma   90.00
#
_symmetry.space_group_name_H-M   'P 1'
#
loop_
_entity.id
_entity.type
_entity.pdbx_description
1 polymer ?
#
loop_
_entity_poly.entity_id
_entity_poly.type
_entity_poly.pdbx_seq_one_letter_code
_entity_poly.pdbx_strand_id
1 'polypeptide(L)'
;MRGERDTTIAGASFFSELGIRGLIMTHGPAAPLVLSLLLLTSHLSLLSAQQPISAPPHLEKLAHTYSIVAYDSVSGDLGVAVQSKFPNVGGIVPWAQAGVGAVATQSLGNTAYGERGLELIAQGATAEEALRIIMRTDTMLQDRQVGMVDARGNAASFTGKTTFDWAGGRTGGAAGQTGGKGEVIVGRGYTAQANIMVSDQTVKNLAETFERSKGSLAERLMAALKAGQAGGGDKRGMQSAALLVVRKNGGYLGANDRFVDIRVYDARDPIAELERLLALHKLHFFPSEKTDLVTISPTIVAQLEPILLREPAGQSDKWLEAKQGRATPELLEALKNFMYWENYDVRVRMDGKIDRVVLDDILKKRSRS
;
A
#
# COMPACT_ATOMS: atom_id res chain seq x y z
N MET A 1 28.55 18.76 -53.35
CA MET A 1 29.29 17.56 -53.83
C MET A 1 28.94 16.45 -52.84
N ARG A 2 28.05 15.61 -53.28
CA ARG A 2 28.16 14.13 -53.44
C ARG A 2 28.59 13.43 -52.15
N GLY A 3 27.94 12.39 -51.64
CA GLY A 3 26.98 11.48 -52.26
C GLY A 3 26.32 10.59 -51.20
N GLU A 4 25.14 10.23 -51.61
CA GLU A 4 24.31 9.17 -51.06
C GLU A 4 25.01 7.81 -51.08
N ARG A 5 24.65 6.94 -50.11
CA ARG A 5 24.61 5.48 -50.39
C ARG A 5 23.43 4.84 -49.63
N ASP A 6 22.44 4.49 -50.41
CA ASP A 6 21.46 3.45 -50.22
C ASP A 6 22.11 2.10 -49.85
N THR A 7 21.52 1.39 -48.90
CA THR A 7 21.63 -0.07 -48.85
C THR A 7 20.29 -0.68 -48.45
N THR A 8 19.54 -1.02 -49.47
CA THR A 8 18.43 -1.97 -49.48
C THR A 8 18.96 -3.36 -49.16
N ILE A 9 18.41 -4.06 -48.15
CA ILE A 9 18.58 -5.50 -48.01
C ILE A 9 17.22 -6.17 -48.14
N ALA A 10 17.18 -7.04 -49.17
CA ALA A 10 16.07 -7.83 -49.62
C ALA A 10 15.60 -8.86 -48.59
N GLY A 11 14.28 -9.02 -48.49
CA GLY A 11 13.62 -10.13 -47.83
C GLY A 11 13.76 -11.43 -48.64
N ALA A 12 14.09 -12.51 -47.99
CA ALA A 12 13.97 -13.87 -48.51
C ALA A 12 12.80 -14.58 -47.90
N SER A 13 11.84 -14.89 -48.73
CA SER A 13 10.72 -15.77 -48.49
C SER A 13 11.17 -17.21 -48.27
N PHE A 14 10.66 -17.88 -47.21
CA PHE A 14 10.65 -19.33 -47.14
C PHE A 14 9.20 -19.77 -46.91
N PHE A 15 8.55 -20.16 -48.02
CA PHE A 15 7.38 -21.04 -47.99
C PHE A 15 7.61 -22.11 -49.06
N SER A 16 7.79 -23.32 -48.63
CA SER A 16 7.59 -24.47 -49.50
C SER A 16 7.01 -25.65 -48.68
N GLU A 17 5.91 -26.14 -49.24
CA GLU A 17 5.42 -27.50 -49.24
C GLU A 17 4.74 -28.07 -47.99
N LEU A 18 3.42 -28.01 -48.04
CA LEU A 18 2.57 -29.11 -47.62
C LEU A 18 1.37 -29.18 -48.57
N GLY A 19 1.41 -30.16 -49.46
CA GLY A 19 0.38 -30.42 -50.44
C GLY A 19 -0.93 -30.93 -49.80
N ILE A 20 -2.00 -30.20 -50.07
CA ILE A 20 -3.35 -30.68 -49.82
C ILE A 20 -4.06 -30.74 -51.18
N ARG A 21 -4.32 -31.96 -51.65
CA ARG A 21 -5.13 -32.25 -52.85
C ARG A 21 -6.55 -31.73 -52.68
N GLY A 22 -7.04 -31.02 -53.67
CA GLY A 22 -8.37 -30.45 -53.69
C GLY A 22 -9.48 -31.47 -53.58
N LEU A 23 -10.43 -31.18 -52.74
CA LEU A 23 -11.75 -31.83 -52.72
C LEU A 23 -12.76 -30.79 -53.20
N ILE A 24 -13.24 -30.94 -54.43
CA ILE A 24 -14.32 -30.11 -54.97
C ILE A 24 -15.61 -30.57 -54.33
N MET A 25 -16.16 -29.76 -53.42
CA MET A 25 -17.54 -29.93 -52.91
C MET A 25 -18.46 -28.93 -53.60
N THR A 26 -19.49 -29.50 -54.20
CA THR A 26 -20.58 -28.79 -54.89
C THR A 26 -21.43 -27.98 -53.88
N HIS A 27 -21.70 -26.74 -54.25
CA HIS A 27 -22.50 -25.78 -53.48
C HIS A 27 -23.96 -26.17 -53.42
N GLY A 28 -24.46 -26.42 -52.20
CA GLY A 28 -25.88 -26.41 -51.86
C GLY A 28 -26.20 -25.26 -50.90
N PRO A 29 -27.39 -24.66 -50.93
CA PRO A 29 -27.69 -23.33 -50.30
C PRO A 29 -27.94 -23.35 -48.77
N ALA A 30 -27.47 -24.36 -48.04
CA ALA A 30 -27.75 -24.51 -46.60
C ALA A 30 -26.57 -24.14 -45.64
N ALA A 31 -25.41 -23.74 -46.18
CA ALA A 31 -24.19 -23.51 -45.38
C ALA A 31 -24.16 -22.24 -44.49
N PRO A 32 -24.85 -21.12 -44.76
CA PRO A 32 -24.70 -19.90 -43.92
C PRO A 32 -25.45 -19.95 -42.57
N LEU A 33 -26.48 -20.80 -42.43
CA LEU A 33 -27.27 -20.82 -41.19
C LEU A 33 -26.63 -21.63 -40.05
N VAL A 34 -25.85 -22.66 -40.37
CA VAL A 34 -25.16 -23.48 -39.36
C VAL A 34 -23.94 -22.79 -38.76
N LEU A 35 -23.23 -22.00 -39.57
CA LEU A 35 -22.06 -21.26 -39.09
C LEU A 35 -22.45 -20.09 -38.18
N SER A 36 -23.57 -19.42 -38.44
CA SER A 36 -24.11 -18.37 -37.57
C SER A 36 -24.61 -18.90 -36.23
N LEU A 37 -25.12 -20.10 -36.17
CA LEU A 37 -25.62 -20.72 -34.94
C LEU A 37 -24.44 -21.19 -34.05
N LEU A 38 -23.37 -21.68 -34.62
CA LEU A 38 -22.14 -22.07 -33.89
C LEU A 38 -21.38 -20.86 -33.32
N LEU A 39 -21.40 -19.69 -33.96
CA LEU A 39 -20.83 -18.48 -33.44
C LEU A 39 -21.68 -17.87 -32.33
N LEU A 40 -23.02 -18.02 -32.35
CA LEU A 40 -23.88 -17.53 -31.27
C LEU A 40 -23.74 -18.39 -29.99
N THR A 41 -23.50 -19.70 -30.12
CA THR A 41 -23.30 -20.59 -28.95
C THR A 41 -21.93 -20.42 -28.29
N SER A 42 -20.89 -19.99 -29.05
CA SER A 42 -19.57 -19.73 -28.45
C SER A 42 -19.51 -18.42 -27.65
N HIS A 43 -20.38 -17.42 -27.93
CA HIS A 43 -20.49 -16.21 -27.14
C HIS A 43 -21.38 -16.35 -25.89
N LEU A 44 -22.25 -17.36 -25.80
CA LEU A 44 -23.07 -17.60 -24.61
C LEU A 44 -22.30 -18.35 -23.50
N SER A 45 -21.17 -18.98 -23.81
CA SER A 45 -20.37 -19.71 -22.81
C SER A 45 -19.41 -18.84 -21.98
N LEU A 46 -19.30 -17.55 -22.27
CA LEU A 46 -18.43 -16.61 -21.54
C LEU A 46 -19.17 -15.79 -20.47
N LEU A 47 -20.49 -15.92 -20.35
CA LEU A 47 -21.22 -15.51 -19.16
C LEU A 47 -21.30 -16.68 -18.16
N SER A 48 -20.15 -17.22 -17.79
CA SER A 48 -20.06 -17.98 -16.54
C SER A 48 -20.28 -16.97 -15.42
N ALA A 49 -21.54 -16.86 -14.98
CA ALA A 49 -21.87 -16.12 -13.80
C ALA A 49 -20.95 -16.64 -12.69
N GLN A 50 -20.04 -15.79 -12.21
CA GLN A 50 -19.35 -16.07 -10.95
C GLN A 50 -20.44 -16.38 -9.94
N GLN A 51 -20.52 -17.64 -9.54
CA GLN A 51 -21.45 -18.06 -8.50
C GLN A 51 -21.17 -17.15 -7.29
N PRO A 52 -22.19 -16.55 -6.68
CA PRO A 52 -21.98 -15.80 -5.46
C PRO A 52 -21.30 -16.74 -4.47
N ILE A 53 -20.12 -16.36 -4.00
CA ILE A 53 -19.42 -17.09 -2.94
C ILE A 53 -20.32 -16.98 -1.71
N SER A 54 -21.11 -18.01 -1.45
CA SER A 54 -21.82 -18.13 -0.18
C SER A 54 -20.77 -18.43 0.89
N ALA A 55 -20.56 -17.50 1.81
CA ALA A 55 -19.70 -17.74 2.95
C ALA A 55 -20.23 -18.95 3.73
N PRO A 56 -19.36 -19.89 4.15
CA PRO A 56 -19.77 -20.97 5.03
C PRO A 56 -20.45 -20.42 6.29
N PRO A 57 -21.52 -21.05 6.80
CA PRO A 57 -22.35 -20.52 7.91
C PRO A 57 -21.60 -20.18 9.21
N HIS A 58 -20.39 -20.68 9.39
CA HIS A 58 -19.57 -20.43 10.58
C HIS A 58 -18.56 -19.28 10.40
N LEU A 59 -18.39 -18.73 9.22
CA LEU A 59 -17.52 -17.55 8.99
C LEU A 59 -18.17 -16.23 9.40
N GLU A 60 -19.46 -16.20 9.61
CA GLU A 60 -20.22 -15.00 10.01
C GLU A 60 -19.74 -14.37 11.33
N LYS A 61 -18.96 -15.10 12.15
CA LYS A 61 -18.54 -14.69 13.48
C LYS A 61 -17.07 -14.26 13.58
N LEU A 62 -16.29 -14.22 12.48
CA LEU A 62 -14.82 -14.24 12.61
C LEU A 62 -14.08 -12.94 12.24
N ALA A 63 -14.70 -11.96 11.60
CA ALA A 63 -13.98 -10.79 11.10
C ALA A 63 -14.25 -9.52 11.92
N HIS A 64 -13.41 -9.26 12.91
CA HIS A 64 -13.43 -8.07 13.75
C HIS A 64 -12.28 -7.16 13.37
N THR A 65 -12.55 -5.91 13.10
CA THR A 65 -11.54 -5.06 12.46
C THR A 65 -11.83 -3.59 12.74
N TYR A 66 -10.79 -2.81 12.94
CA TYR A 66 -10.89 -1.37 12.82
C TYR A 66 -9.84 -0.85 11.85
N SER A 67 -10.20 0.18 11.09
CA SER A 67 -9.36 0.76 10.06
C SER A 67 -9.61 2.26 9.90
N ILE A 68 -8.65 2.92 9.26
CA ILE A 68 -8.76 4.30 8.79
C ILE A 68 -8.26 4.36 7.36
N VAL A 69 -9.01 5.05 6.50
CA VAL A 69 -8.65 5.34 5.11
C VAL A 69 -8.49 6.84 5.00
N ALA A 70 -7.41 7.33 4.40
CA ALA A 70 -7.17 8.77 4.35
C ALA A 70 -6.46 9.22 3.08
N TYR A 71 -6.68 10.51 2.77
CA TYR A 71 -6.02 11.30 1.74
C TYR A 71 -5.28 12.47 2.39
N ASP A 72 -4.05 12.69 1.98
CA ASP A 72 -3.27 13.87 2.36
C ASP A 72 -3.25 14.87 1.19
N SER A 73 -3.93 16.01 1.37
CA SER A 73 -4.04 17.03 0.33
C SER A 73 -2.73 17.78 0.04
N VAL A 74 -1.72 17.65 0.91
CA VAL A 74 -0.42 18.32 0.74
C VAL A 74 0.52 17.47 -0.11
N SER A 75 0.63 16.17 0.21
CA SER A 75 1.51 15.24 -0.52
C SER A 75 0.82 14.53 -1.68
N GLY A 76 -0.52 14.47 -1.70
CA GLY A 76 -1.30 13.64 -2.62
C GLY A 76 -1.34 12.16 -2.24
N ASP A 77 -0.79 11.79 -1.09
CA ASP A 77 -0.75 10.42 -0.61
C ASP A 77 -2.16 9.91 -0.29
N LEU A 78 -2.38 8.64 -0.58
CA LEU A 78 -3.58 7.89 -0.23
C LEU A 78 -3.18 6.66 0.58
N GLY A 79 -3.89 6.35 1.65
CA GLY A 79 -3.48 5.23 2.49
C GLY A 79 -4.56 4.64 3.37
N VAL A 80 -4.24 3.46 3.90
CA VAL A 80 -5.08 2.67 4.81
C VAL A 80 -4.22 2.11 5.92
N ALA A 81 -4.66 2.26 7.16
CA ALA A 81 -4.15 1.49 8.30
C ALA A 81 -5.26 0.62 8.88
N VAL A 82 -4.93 -0.61 9.27
CA VAL A 82 -5.90 -1.60 9.76
C VAL A 82 -5.29 -2.52 10.80
N GLN A 83 -6.09 -2.92 11.78
CA GLN A 83 -5.80 -3.98 12.75
C GLN A 83 -6.99 -4.94 12.86
N SER A 84 -6.72 -6.22 13.09
CA SER A 84 -7.75 -7.24 13.24
C SER A 84 -7.29 -8.40 14.13
N LYS A 85 -8.24 -9.06 14.79
CA LYS A 85 -8.06 -10.41 15.33
C LYS A 85 -8.37 -11.47 14.27
N PHE A 86 -7.70 -11.34 13.13
CA PHE A 86 -7.76 -12.22 11.98
C PHE A 86 -6.36 -12.28 11.33
N PRO A 87 -5.87 -13.42 10.85
CA PRO A 87 -4.56 -13.49 10.23
C PRO A 87 -4.54 -12.72 8.90
N ASN A 88 -3.39 -12.11 8.56
CA ASN A 88 -3.18 -11.46 7.27
C ASN A 88 -4.25 -10.43 6.84
N VAL A 89 -4.69 -9.60 7.77
CA VAL A 89 -5.68 -8.56 7.44
C VAL A 89 -5.22 -7.65 6.31
N GLY A 90 -3.90 -7.46 6.16
CA GLY A 90 -3.29 -6.66 5.11
C GLY A 90 -3.44 -7.23 3.70
N GLY A 91 -3.79 -8.51 3.54
CA GLY A 91 -4.09 -9.12 2.25
C GLY A 91 -5.55 -8.97 1.82
N ILE A 92 -6.42 -8.47 2.70
CA ILE A 92 -7.87 -8.46 2.49
C ILE A 92 -8.44 -7.04 2.53
N VAL A 93 -8.11 -6.27 3.58
CA VAL A 93 -8.80 -5.01 3.90
C VAL A 93 -8.28 -3.82 3.10
N PRO A 94 -6.95 -3.52 3.03
CA PRO A 94 -6.46 -2.28 2.46
C PRO A 94 -6.27 -2.38 0.94
N TRP A 95 -6.80 -1.39 0.23
CA TRP A 95 -6.67 -1.19 -1.21
C TRP A 95 -6.38 0.29 -1.47
N ALA A 96 -5.44 0.58 -2.38
CA ALA A 96 -5.14 1.96 -2.76
C ALA A 96 -4.52 2.03 -4.14
N GLN A 97 -4.79 3.14 -4.85
CA GLN A 97 -4.19 3.49 -6.13
C GLN A 97 -3.83 4.97 -6.13
N ALA A 98 -2.58 5.29 -6.40
CA ALA A 98 -2.09 6.67 -6.38
C ALA A 98 -2.82 7.55 -7.40
N GLY A 99 -3.22 8.75 -6.96
CA GLY A 99 -3.98 9.69 -7.78
C GLY A 99 -5.45 9.30 -8.01
N VAL A 100 -5.91 8.17 -7.46
CA VAL A 100 -7.29 7.67 -7.62
C VAL A 100 -8.02 7.66 -6.28
N GLY A 101 -7.63 6.79 -5.35
CA GLY A 101 -8.34 6.62 -4.10
C GLY A 101 -7.76 5.53 -3.21
N ALA A 102 -8.39 5.34 -2.05
CA ALA A 102 -8.11 4.24 -1.13
C ALA A 102 -9.41 3.67 -0.56
N VAL A 103 -9.40 2.37 -0.27
CA VAL A 103 -10.57 1.60 0.20
C VAL A 103 -10.16 0.67 1.32
N ALA A 104 -10.98 0.58 2.36
CA ALA A 104 -10.94 -0.49 3.35
C ALA A 104 -12.26 -1.28 3.29
N THR A 105 -12.20 -2.59 3.02
CA THR A 105 -13.36 -3.48 3.03
C THR A 105 -13.19 -4.53 4.13
N GLN A 106 -14.12 -4.58 5.06
CA GLN A 106 -14.00 -5.36 6.29
C GLN A 106 -15.35 -5.89 6.80
N SER A 107 -15.40 -6.48 7.99
CA SER A 107 -16.46 -7.35 8.49
C SER A 107 -16.48 -8.65 7.68
N LEU A 108 -17.54 -9.11 7.07
CA LEU A 108 -17.42 -10.09 5.99
C LEU A 108 -16.91 -9.37 4.73
N GLY A 109 -15.60 -9.06 4.70
CA GLY A 109 -14.99 -8.21 3.69
C GLY A 109 -15.17 -8.78 2.26
N ASN A 110 -15.71 -7.97 1.36
CA ASN A 110 -15.76 -8.29 -0.06
C ASN A 110 -14.57 -7.64 -0.76
N THR A 111 -13.54 -8.41 -1.09
CA THR A 111 -12.31 -7.88 -1.71
C THR A 111 -12.55 -7.22 -3.07
N ALA A 112 -13.60 -7.63 -3.80
CA ALA A 112 -13.98 -6.98 -5.04
C ALA A 112 -14.39 -5.48 -4.86
N TYR A 113 -14.74 -5.06 -3.65
CA TYR A 113 -15.01 -3.66 -3.35
C TYR A 113 -13.77 -2.77 -3.47
N GLY A 114 -12.57 -3.32 -3.17
CA GLY A 114 -11.30 -2.63 -3.38
C GLY A 114 -11.07 -2.33 -4.85
N GLU A 115 -11.07 -3.35 -5.69
CA GLU A 115 -10.81 -3.24 -7.13
C GLU A 115 -11.88 -2.39 -7.83
N ARG A 116 -13.16 -2.79 -7.71
CA ARG A 116 -14.27 -2.10 -8.37
C ARG A 116 -14.48 -0.67 -7.88
N GLY A 117 -14.28 -0.43 -6.58
CA GLY A 117 -14.36 0.91 -6.00
C GLY A 117 -13.32 1.85 -6.59
N LEU A 118 -12.06 1.40 -6.66
CA LEU A 118 -10.97 2.15 -7.28
C LEU A 118 -11.20 2.37 -8.79
N GLU A 119 -11.69 1.34 -9.50
CA GLU A 119 -12.02 1.46 -10.92
C GLU A 119 -13.11 2.54 -11.17
N LEU A 120 -14.19 2.57 -10.40
CA LEU A 120 -15.24 3.57 -10.50
C LEU A 120 -14.69 4.98 -10.19
N ILE A 121 -13.86 5.12 -9.16
CA ILE A 121 -13.24 6.41 -8.83
C ILE A 121 -12.30 6.85 -9.96
N ALA A 122 -11.53 5.95 -10.55
CA ALA A 122 -10.66 6.25 -11.70
C ALA A 122 -11.46 6.72 -12.93
N GLN A 123 -12.70 6.23 -13.09
CA GLN A 123 -13.65 6.67 -14.11
C GLN A 123 -14.36 7.99 -13.79
N GLY A 124 -14.05 8.62 -12.65
CA GLY A 124 -14.54 9.96 -12.27
C GLY A 124 -15.59 9.98 -11.16
N ALA A 125 -16.07 8.83 -10.67
CA ALA A 125 -16.99 8.79 -9.54
C ALA A 125 -16.34 9.39 -8.27
N THR A 126 -17.15 10.00 -7.40
CA THR A 126 -16.74 10.31 -6.03
C THR A 126 -16.69 9.03 -5.19
N ALA A 127 -16.00 9.07 -4.04
CA ALA A 127 -16.00 7.95 -3.09
C ALA A 127 -17.42 7.52 -2.70
N GLU A 128 -18.36 8.47 -2.52
CA GLU A 128 -19.76 8.18 -2.20
C GLU A 128 -20.47 7.49 -3.36
N GLU A 129 -20.35 8.00 -4.58
CA GLU A 129 -20.97 7.41 -5.78
C GLU A 129 -20.45 5.98 -6.02
N ALA A 130 -19.14 5.77 -5.97
CA ALA A 130 -18.52 4.47 -6.10
C ALA A 130 -19.06 3.48 -5.05
N LEU A 131 -19.09 3.90 -3.78
CA LEU A 131 -19.64 3.10 -2.68
C LEU A 131 -21.10 2.71 -2.95
N ARG A 132 -21.96 3.66 -3.30
CA ARG A 132 -23.38 3.40 -3.59
C ARG A 132 -23.59 2.48 -4.78
N ILE A 133 -22.75 2.56 -5.81
CA ILE A 133 -22.82 1.69 -7.00
C ILE A 133 -22.48 0.25 -6.63
N ILE A 134 -21.35 0.01 -5.95
CA ILE A 134 -20.92 -1.35 -5.61
C ILE A 134 -21.87 -2.05 -4.63
N MET A 135 -22.54 -1.27 -3.78
CA MET A 135 -23.52 -1.80 -2.82
C MET A 135 -24.79 -2.36 -3.48
N ARG A 136 -25.17 -1.89 -4.67
CA ARG A 136 -26.47 -2.23 -5.31
C ARG A 136 -26.64 -3.71 -5.60
N THR A 137 -25.55 -4.41 -5.88
CA THR A 137 -25.59 -5.82 -6.33
C THR A 137 -25.07 -6.80 -5.26
N ASP A 138 -24.70 -6.31 -4.08
CA ASP A 138 -24.22 -7.19 -3.01
C ASP A 138 -25.39 -7.72 -2.18
N THR A 139 -25.68 -8.99 -2.32
CA THR A 139 -26.74 -9.68 -1.57
C THR A 139 -26.44 -9.83 -0.08
N MET A 140 -25.15 -9.68 0.31
CA MET A 140 -24.67 -9.73 1.70
C MET A 140 -24.32 -8.35 2.25
N LEU A 141 -24.86 -7.29 1.67
CA LEU A 141 -24.55 -5.90 2.02
C LEU A 141 -24.60 -5.63 3.53
N GLN A 142 -25.56 -6.24 4.22
CA GLN A 142 -25.76 -5.96 5.65
C GLN A 142 -24.67 -6.52 6.56
N ASP A 143 -23.81 -7.40 6.03
CA ASP A 143 -22.66 -7.97 6.73
C ASP A 143 -21.34 -7.24 6.40
N ARG A 144 -21.38 -6.23 5.51
CA ARG A 144 -20.21 -5.47 5.05
C ARG A 144 -19.95 -4.25 5.92
N GLN A 145 -18.67 -3.87 6.01
CA GLN A 145 -18.26 -2.55 6.44
C GLN A 145 -17.18 -2.03 5.49
N VAL A 146 -17.36 -0.83 4.97
CA VAL A 146 -16.51 -0.25 3.92
C VAL A 146 -16.21 1.20 4.21
N GLY A 147 -14.97 1.63 4.00
CA GLY A 147 -14.57 3.02 3.97
C GLY A 147 -13.83 3.33 2.66
N MET A 148 -14.11 4.49 2.05
CA MET A 148 -13.47 4.95 0.81
C MET A 148 -13.10 6.42 0.89
N VAL A 149 -11.97 6.77 0.26
CA VAL A 149 -11.56 8.17 0.04
C VAL A 149 -11.03 8.30 -1.38
N ASP A 150 -11.46 9.32 -2.14
CA ASP A 150 -10.91 9.64 -3.45
C ASP A 150 -9.74 10.65 -3.38
N ALA A 151 -9.01 10.82 -4.48
CA ALA A 151 -7.89 11.77 -4.56
C ALA A 151 -8.31 13.25 -4.58
N ARG A 152 -9.62 13.57 -4.51
CA ARG A 152 -10.17 14.91 -4.31
C ARG A 152 -10.52 15.13 -2.83
N GLY A 153 -10.30 14.10 -2.00
CA GLY A 153 -10.58 14.09 -0.57
C GLY A 153 -12.03 13.85 -0.21
N ASN A 154 -12.93 13.45 -1.15
CA ASN A 154 -14.27 13.02 -0.75
C ASN A 154 -14.16 11.69 -0.02
N ALA A 155 -14.88 11.54 1.09
CA ALA A 155 -14.85 10.36 1.94
C ALA A 155 -16.27 9.82 2.15
N ALA A 156 -16.40 8.49 2.12
CA ALA A 156 -17.67 7.82 2.39
C ALA A 156 -17.45 6.50 3.15
N SER A 157 -18.34 6.17 4.06
CA SER A 157 -18.30 4.91 4.81
C SER A 157 -19.69 4.32 4.97
N PHE A 158 -19.77 2.99 5.00
CA PHE A 158 -20.98 2.23 5.26
C PHE A 158 -20.71 1.14 6.28
N THR A 159 -21.63 0.96 7.22
CA THR A 159 -21.64 -0.13 8.20
C THR A 159 -22.98 -0.87 8.09
N GLY A 160 -22.96 -2.14 7.73
CA GLY A 160 -24.16 -2.97 7.58
C GLY A 160 -24.86 -3.25 8.92
N LYS A 161 -26.16 -3.53 8.87
CA LYS A 161 -27.02 -3.70 10.07
C LYS A 161 -26.71 -4.96 10.87
N THR A 162 -26.20 -6.02 10.21
CA THR A 162 -25.91 -7.32 10.82
C THR A 162 -24.47 -7.43 11.33
N THR A 163 -23.62 -6.40 11.14
CA THR A 163 -22.30 -6.34 11.79
C THR A 163 -22.44 -6.46 13.31
N PHE A 164 -21.56 -7.28 13.95
CA PHE A 164 -21.68 -7.63 15.34
C PHE A 164 -21.30 -6.50 16.28
N ASP A 165 -21.91 -6.47 17.48
CA ASP A 165 -21.67 -5.58 18.64
C ASP A 165 -21.53 -4.10 18.27
N TRP A 166 -20.74 -3.31 19.04
CA TRP A 166 -20.54 -1.95 18.63
C TRP A 166 -19.83 -1.91 17.27
N ALA A 167 -20.52 -1.34 16.30
CA ALA A 167 -19.99 -1.09 14.97
C ALA A 167 -20.49 0.26 14.46
N GLY A 168 -19.64 0.97 13.73
CA GLY A 168 -19.94 2.28 13.18
C GLY A 168 -18.72 2.94 12.54
N GLY A 169 -18.87 4.20 12.14
CA GLY A 169 -17.82 4.95 11.48
C GLY A 169 -17.90 6.45 11.76
N ARG A 170 -16.81 7.17 11.38
CA ARG A 170 -16.70 8.62 11.41
C ARG A 170 -15.92 9.08 10.17
N THR A 171 -16.37 10.16 9.57
CA THR A 171 -15.66 10.84 8.46
C THR A 171 -15.10 12.18 8.94
N GLY A 172 -14.15 12.72 8.19
CA GLY A 172 -13.50 14.01 8.49
C GLY A 172 -14.10 15.19 7.77
N GLY A 173 -13.52 16.37 8.04
CA GLY A 173 -13.90 17.65 7.46
C GLY A 173 -15.08 18.33 8.14
N ALA A 174 -15.40 19.56 7.72
CA ALA A 174 -16.47 20.39 8.32
C ALA A 174 -17.87 19.75 8.21
N ALA A 175 -18.09 18.95 7.16
CA ALA A 175 -19.31 18.15 6.95
C ALA A 175 -19.18 16.70 7.43
N GLY A 176 -18.13 16.40 8.21
CA GLY A 176 -17.87 15.05 8.72
C GLY A 176 -19.01 14.55 9.61
N GLN A 177 -19.30 13.27 9.47
CA GLN A 177 -20.43 12.61 10.13
C GLN A 177 -19.93 11.45 11.00
N THR A 178 -20.68 11.16 12.03
CA THR A 178 -20.59 9.89 12.78
C THR A 178 -21.88 9.12 12.52
N GLY A 179 -21.72 7.85 12.10
CA GLY A 179 -22.89 7.02 11.77
C GLY A 179 -22.77 5.62 12.35
N GLY A 180 -23.92 5.03 12.60
CA GLY A 180 -24.10 3.68 13.07
C GLY A 180 -24.34 2.68 11.94
N LYS A 181 -25.05 1.61 12.27
CA LYS A 181 -25.38 0.55 11.33
C LYS A 181 -26.50 0.92 10.37
N GLY A 182 -26.30 0.57 9.12
CA GLY A 182 -27.29 0.76 8.04
C GLY A 182 -27.22 2.12 7.35
N GLU A 183 -26.27 2.97 7.71
CA GLU A 183 -26.14 4.33 7.20
C GLU A 183 -24.88 4.49 6.33
N VAL A 184 -25.01 5.25 5.24
CA VAL A 184 -23.86 5.79 4.50
C VAL A 184 -23.56 7.16 5.08
N ILE A 185 -22.38 7.35 5.62
CA ILE A 185 -21.89 8.64 6.11
C ILE A 185 -20.86 9.22 5.14
N VAL A 186 -20.85 10.54 5.00
CA VAL A 186 -19.99 11.26 4.06
C VAL A 186 -19.19 12.35 4.76
N GLY A 187 -18.06 12.72 4.18
CA GLY A 187 -17.18 13.77 4.69
C GLY A 187 -16.00 14.00 3.78
N ARG A 188 -14.90 14.44 4.35
CA ARG A 188 -13.68 14.77 3.60
C ARG A 188 -12.41 14.33 4.31
N GLY A 189 -11.43 13.98 3.51
CA GLY A 189 -10.05 13.70 3.94
C GLY A 189 -9.84 12.30 4.49
N TYR A 190 -10.75 11.77 5.29
CA TYR A 190 -10.64 10.42 5.83
C TYR A 190 -11.98 9.80 6.19
N THR A 191 -11.98 8.49 6.38
CA THR A 191 -13.03 7.72 7.05
C THR A 191 -12.40 6.69 8.00
N ALA A 192 -12.89 6.66 9.23
CA ALA A 192 -12.53 5.68 10.27
C ALA A 192 -13.75 4.80 10.53
N GLN A 193 -13.57 3.48 10.56
CA GLN A 193 -14.65 2.51 10.78
C GLN A 193 -14.16 1.35 11.63
N ALA A 194 -15.08 0.78 12.39
CA ALA A 194 -14.80 -0.37 13.23
C ALA A 194 -16.04 -1.24 13.46
N ASN A 195 -15.85 -2.52 13.66
CA ASN A 195 -16.87 -3.49 13.98
C ASN A 195 -16.39 -4.44 15.08
N ILE A 196 -17.33 -4.85 15.94
CA ILE A 196 -17.10 -5.72 17.10
C ILE A 196 -16.10 -5.12 18.09
N MET A 197 -16.20 -3.84 18.31
CA MET A 197 -15.35 -3.13 19.26
C MET A 197 -15.89 -3.18 20.69
N VAL A 198 -15.00 -2.87 21.63
CA VAL A 198 -15.40 -2.68 23.05
C VAL A 198 -16.39 -1.52 23.14
N SER A 199 -16.15 -0.43 22.41
CA SER A 199 -17.00 0.76 22.38
C SER A 199 -16.73 1.63 21.16
N ASP A 200 -17.43 2.74 21.03
CA ASP A 200 -17.19 3.79 20.02
C ASP A 200 -15.86 4.53 20.22
N GLN A 201 -15.23 4.39 21.38
CA GLN A 201 -13.98 5.09 21.72
C GLN A 201 -12.84 4.73 20.75
N THR A 202 -12.84 3.49 20.19
CA THR A 202 -11.89 3.08 19.16
C THR A 202 -11.96 4.00 17.95
N VAL A 203 -13.15 4.25 17.38
CA VAL A 203 -13.33 5.12 16.22
C VAL A 203 -13.06 6.59 16.56
N LYS A 204 -13.48 7.04 17.75
CA LYS A 204 -13.18 8.40 18.22
C LYS A 204 -11.69 8.64 18.31
N ASN A 205 -10.94 7.73 18.93
CA ASN A 205 -9.50 7.84 19.08
C ASN A 205 -8.76 7.81 17.72
N LEU A 206 -9.18 6.92 16.79
CA LEU A 206 -8.67 6.89 15.42
C LEU A 206 -8.79 8.27 14.76
N ALA A 207 -10.01 8.81 14.74
CA ALA A 207 -10.34 10.06 14.07
C ALA A 207 -9.62 11.26 14.70
N GLU A 208 -9.77 11.46 16.00
CA GLU A 208 -9.22 12.61 16.71
C GLU A 208 -7.69 12.61 16.72
N THR A 209 -7.06 11.43 16.80
CA THR A 209 -5.60 11.34 16.73
C THR A 209 -5.13 11.63 15.32
N PHE A 210 -5.80 11.11 14.28
CA PHE A 210 -5.47 11.42 12.90
C PHE A 210 -5.56 12.92 12.60
N GLU A 211 -6.61 13.59 13.08
CA GLU A 211 -6.82 15.03 12.88
C GLU A 211 -5.72 15.89 13.55
N ARG A 212 -5.26 15.49 14.73
CA ARG A 212 -4.23 16.22 15.50
C ARG A 212 -2.80 15.88 15.13
N SER A 213 -2.58 14.70 14.52
CA SER A 213 -1.23 14.21 14.20
C SER A 213 -0.59 15.01 13.07
N LYS A 214 0.74 15.17 13.17
CA LYS A 214 1.60 15.81 12.17
C LYS A 214 2.55 14.77 11.57
N GLY A 215 3.22 15.14 10.49
CA GLY A 215 4.14 14.26 9.77
C GLY A 215 3.53 13.71 8.49
N SER A 216 4.18 12.71 7.91
CA SER A 216 3.71 12.01 6.70
C SER A 216 2.38 11.29 6.94
N LEU A 217 1.65 10.98 5.85
CA LEU A 217 0.41 10.21 5.96
C LEU A 217 0.64 8.86 6.68
N ALA A 218 1.76 8.19 6.42
CA ALA A 218 2.10 6.93 7.07
C ALA A 218 2.21 7.07 8.59
N GLU A 219 2.87 8.13 9.08
CA GLU A 219 3.02 8.40 10.51
C GLU A 219 1.68 8.76 11.17
N ARG A 220 0.87 9.57 10.51
CA ARG A 220 -0.47 9.94 11.00
C ARG A 220 -1.41 8.75 11.09
N LEU A 221 -1.40 7.87 10.08
CA LEU A 221 -2.17 6.62 10.06
C LEU A 221 -1.69 5.65 11.16
N MET A 222 -0.37 5.53 11.36
CA MET A 222 0.19 4.69 12.43
C MET A 222 -0.21 5.20 13.83
N ALA A 223 -0.11 6.51 14.06
CA ALA A 223 -0.52 7.12 15.32
C ALA A 223 -2.02 6.91 15.61
N ALA A 224 -2.87 7.06 14.58
CA ALA A 224 -4.29 6.80 14.68
C ALA A 224 -4.58 5.34 15.03
N LEU A 225 -3.91 4.38 14.38
CA LEU A 225 -4.09 2.95 14.63
C LEU A 225 -3.75 2.58 16.08
N LYS A 226 -2.65 3.10 16.64
CA LYS A 226 -2.26 2.95 18.05
C LYS A 226 -3.32 3.52 19.00
N ALA A 227 -3.82 4.72 18.70
CA ALA A 227 -4.84 5.37 19.52
C ALA A 227 -6.17 4.61 19.47
N GLY A 228 -6.53 4.01 18.34
CA GLY A 228 -7.69 3.12 18.23
C GLY A 228 -7.60 1.93 19.19
N GLN A 229 -6.43 1.29 19.28
CA GLN A 229 -6.19 0.20 20.24
C GLN A 229 -6.31 0.68 21.69
N ALA A 230 -5.79 1.86 22.02
CA ALA A 230 -5.91 2.45 23.35
C ALA A 230 -7.38 2.77 23.73
N GLY A 231 -8.28 2.91 22.74
CA GLY A 231 -9.73 3.05 22.93
C GLY A 231 -10.46 1.73 23.25
N GLY A 232 -9.72 0.63 23.43
CA GLY A 232 -10.23 -0.71 23.72
C GLY A 232 -10.06 -1.70 22.57
N GLY A 233 -10.07 -1.24 21.33
CA GLY A 233 -9.84 -2.07 20.15
C GLY A 233 -10.85 -3.21 20.00
N ASP A 234 -10.40 -4.30 19.35
CA ASP A 234 -11.14 -5.53 19.14
C ASP A 234 -11.35 -6.28 20.49
N LYS A 235 -12.59 -6.64 20.78
CA LYS A 235 -12.96 -7.37 22.03
C LYS A 235 -12.22 -8.70 22.23
N ARG A 236 -11.72 -9.29 21.17
CA ARG A 236 -10.99 -10.58 21.20
C ARG A 236 -9.47 -10.40 21.30
N GLY A 237 -8.97 -9.18 21.19
CA GLY A 237 -7.57 -8.86 21.17
C GLY A 237 -7.02 -8.59 19.76
N MET A 238 -5.72 -8.79 19.56
CA MET A 238 -5.00 -8.48 18.33
C MET A 238 -4.41 -9.73 17.68
N GLN A 239 -4.18 -9.70 16.36
CA GLN A 239 -3.47 -10.77 15.65
C GLN A 239 -2.66 -10.26 14.45
N SER A 240 -3.23 -9.39 13.62
CA SER A 240 -2.54 -8.84 12.44
C SER A 240 -2.78 -7.35 12.30
N ALA A 241 -1.90 -6.66 11.56
CA ALA A 241 -2.03 -5.25 11.22
C ALA A 241 -1.39 -4.95 9.87
N ALA A 242 -1.81 -3.87 9.22
CA ALA A 242 -1.18 -3.42 7.98
C ALA A 242 -1.24 -1.90 7.84
N LEU A 243 -0.27 -1.38 7.11
CA LEU A 243 -0.19 0.01 6.68
C LEU A 243 0.16 0.03 5.19
N LEU A 244 -0.76 0.53 4.38
CA LEU A 244 -0.58 0.76 2.95
C LEU A 244 -0.65 2.26 2.69
N VAL A 245 0.37 2.83 2.04
CA VAL A 245 0.35 4.19 1.52
C VAL A 245 0.88 4.18 0.10
N VAL A 246 0.13 4.79 -0.80
CA VAL A 246 0.52 4.95 -2.20
C VAL A 246 0.78 6.41 -2.50
N ARG A 247 1.82 6.65 -3.32
CA ARG A 247 2.26 7.95 -3.83
C ARG A 247 2.71 7.76 -5.26
N LYS A 248 2.35 8.66 -6.14
CA LYS A 248 2.79 8.59 -7.54
C LYS A 248 4.32 8.54 -7.61
N ASN A 249 4.84 7.48 -8.23
CA ASN A 249 6.28 7.18 -8.31
C ASN A 249 6.99 7.12 -6.93
N GLY A 250 6.25 6.81 -5.87
CA GLY A 250 6.80 6.80 -4.50
C GLY A 250 7.45 5.49 -4.08
N GLY A 251 7.32 4.42 -4.89
CA GLY A 251 7.93 3.13 -4.60
C GLY A 251 9.41 3.06 -4.94
N TYR A 252 9.98 1.87 -4.79
CA TYR A 252 11.43 1.65 -4.96
C TYR A 252 11.93 2.17 -6.31
N LEU A 253 12.92 3.05 -6.28
CA LEU A 253 13.51 3.76 -7.43
C LEU A 253 12.50 4.52 -8.30
N GLY A 254 11.32 4.85 -7.78
CA GLY A 254 10.28 5.52 -8.56
C GLY A 254 9.56 4.63 -9.57
N ALA A 255 9.80 3.31 -9.55
CA ALA A 255 9.31 2.37 -10.56
C ALA A 255 7.84 1.96 -10.35
N ASN A 256 7.26 2.25 -9.19
CA ASN A 256 5.86 1.99 -8.87
C ASN A 256 5.35 2.99 -7.82
N ASP A 257 4.08 2.87 -7.44
CA ASP A 257 3.41 3.82 -6.55
C ASP A 257 3.34 3.35 -5.08
N ARG A 258 3.91 2.18 -4.72
CA ARG A 258 3.86 1.64 -3.35
C ARG A 258 4.90 2.34 -2.48
N PHE A 259 4.49 3.42 -1.84
CA PHE A 259 5.36 4.22 -0.95
C PHE A 259 5.60 3.52 0.38
N VAL A 260 4.55 2.95 0.99
CA VAL A 260 4.61 2.08 2.17
C VAL A 260 3.65 0.91 1.96
N ASP A 261 4.12 -0.34 2.08
CA ASP A 261 3.28 -1.53 2.09
C ASP A 261 3.86 -2.50 3.13
N ILE A 262 3.39 -2.38 4.36
CA ILE A 262 3.88 -3.16 5.50
C ILE A 262 2.72 -3.98 6.06
N ARG A 263 2.95 -5.30 6.21
CA ARG A 263 1.93 -6.24 6.66
C ARG A 263 2.49 -7.14 7.75
N VAL A 264 1.88 -7.10 8.92
CA VAL A 264 2.12 -8.04 10.00
C VAL A 264 1.07 -9.12 9.88
N TYR A 265 1.48 -10.30 9.42
CA TYR A 265 0.59 -11.42 9.12
C TYR A 265 -0.05 -12.01 10.39
N ASP A 266 0.78 -12.26 11.40
CA ASP A 266 0.39 -12.84 12.69
C ASP A 266 1.42 -12.44 13.75
N ALA A 267 0.97 -11.78 14.81
CA ALA A 267 1.82 -11.39 15.94
C ALA A 267 0.98 -11.19 17.20
N ARG A 268 1.60 -11.39 18.36
CA ARG A 268 0.95 -11.11 19.65
C ARG A 268 0.62 -9.62 19.82
N ASP A 269 1.51 -8.74 19.40
CA ASP A 269 1.30 -7.30 19.31
C ASP A 269 1.64 -6.82 17.89
N PRO A 270 0.68 -6.92 16.95
CA PRO A 270 0.91 -6.56 15.56
C PRO A 270 1.08 -5.05 15.35
N ILE A 271 0.58 -4.21 16.26
CA ILE A 271 0.72 -2.75 16.17
C ILE A 271 2.14 -2.33 16.54
N ALA A 272 2.69 -2.86 17.62
CA ALA A 272 4.09 -2.59 17.99
C ALA A 272 5.05 -3.11 16.89
N GLU A 273 4.78 -4.26 16.32
CA GLU A 273 5.59 -4.81 15.21
C GLU A 273 5.44 -3.95 13.93
N LEU A 274 4.23 -3.50 13.59
CA LEU A 274 4.00 -2.59 12.46
C LEU A 274 4.76 -1.27 12.64
N GLU A 275 4.76 -0.70 13.85
CA GLU A 275 5.52 0.51 14.17
C GLU A 275 7.03 0.30 14.02
N ARG A 276 7.55 -0.83 14.52
CA ARG A 276 8.96 -1.22 14.35
C ARG A 276 9.34 -1.35 12.87
N LEU A 277 8.49 -2.00 12.08
CA LEU A 277 8.69 -2.17 10.63
C LEU A 277 8.58 -0.84 9.88
N LEU A 278 7.69 0.06 10.28
CA LEU A 278 7.62 1.41 9.69
C LEU A 278 8.89 2.21 9.99
N ALA A 279 9.43 2.12 11.21
CA ALA A 279 10.70 2.77 11.55
C ALA A 279 11.87 2.24 10.69
N LEU A 280 11.92 0.92 10.49
CA LEU A 280 12.89 0.28 9.59
C LEU A 280 12.70 0.72 8.14
N HIS A 281 11.46 0.75 7.65
CA HIS A 281 11.14 1.22 6.30
C HIS A 281 11.58 2.69 6.10
N LYS A 282 11.29 3.55 7.07
CA LYS A 282 11.74 4.96 7.03
C LYS A 282 13.25 5.09 6.99
N LEU A 283 13.98 4.27 7.75
CA LEU A 283 15.45 4.28 7.77
C LEU A 283 16.03 4.02 6.37
N HIS A 284 15.47 3.08 5.62
CA HIS A 284 16.03 2.64 4.33
C HIS A 284 15.41 3.33 3.10
N PHE A 285 14.18 3.86 3.19
CA PHE A 285 13.45 4.36 2.02
C PHE A 285 13.03 5.82 2.07
N PHE A 286 13.10 6.48 3.25
CA PHE A 286 12.79 7.90 3.35
C PHE A 286 14.07 8.73 3.30
N PRO A 287 14.06 9.89 2.62
CA PRO A 287 15.21 10.79 2.63
C PRO A 287 15.44 11.38 4.03
N SER A 288 16.67 11.83 4.29
CA SER A 288 17.01 12.51 5.53
C SER A 288 16.24 13.82 5.70
N GLU A 289 15.68 14.05 6.87
CA GLU A 289 15.14 15.34 7.24
C GLU A 289 16.28 16.31 7.62
N LYS A 290 16.13 17.59 7.32
CA LYS A 290 17.18 18.59 7.61
C LYS A 290 17.50 18.67 9.10
N THR A 291 16.51 18.45 9.96
CA THR A 291 16.62 18.46 11.42
C THR A 291 17.43 17.30 11.98
N ASP A 292 17.52 16.21 11.24
CA ASP A 292 18.21 14.99 11.66
C ASP A 292 19.67 14.95 11.23
N LEU A 293 20.12 15.93 10.46
CA LEU A 293 21.48 15.99 9.97
C LEU A 293 22.45 16.53 11.03
N VAL A 294 23.49 15.76 11.32
CA VAL A 294 24.59 16.15 12.23
C VAL A 294 25.90 16.23 11.47
N THR A 295 26.72 17.23 11.79
CA THR A 295 28.08 17.36 11.24
C THR A 295 28.96 16.24 11.81
N ILE A 296 29.71 15.57 10.94
CA ILE A 296 30.66 14.50 11.33
C ILE A 296 31.83 15.15 12.08
N SER A 297 31.72 15.19 13.41
CA SER A 297 32.75 15.68 14.33
C SER A 297 33.87 14.67 14.51
N PRO A 298 35.04 15.08 15.07
CA PRO A 298 36.11 14.12 15.45
C PRO A 298 35.62 13.00 16.36
N THR A 299 34.65 13.25 17.23
CA THR A 299 34.04 12.24 18.09
C THR A 299 33.27 11.19 17.27
N ILE A 300 32.49 11.65 16.27
CA ILE A 300 31.75 10.75 15.38
C ILE A 300 32.73 9.95 14.51
N VAL A 301 33.80 10.58 14.02
CA VAL A 301 34.87 9.88 13.29
C VAL A 301 35.44 8.74 14.12
N ALA A 302 35.81 9.01 15.37
CA ALA A 302 36.36 7.99 16.28
C ALA A 302 35.37 6.82 16.54
N GLN A 303 34.06 7.07 16.46
CA GLN A 303 33.05 6.03 16.58
C GLN A 303 32.88 5.20 15.30
N LEU A 304 32.96 5.85 14.11
CA LEU A 304 32.80 5.20 12.82
C LEU A 304 34.05 4.42 12.36
N GLU A 305 35.24 4.94 12.62
CA GLU A 305 36.50 4.33 12.19
C GLU A 305 36.61 2.82 12.49
N PRO A 306 36.37 2.34 13.73
CA PRO A 306 36.50 0.89 14.02
C PRO A 306 35.46 0.03 13.26
N ILE A 307 34.35 0.62 12.84
CA ILE A 307 33.29 -0.07 12.08
C ILE A 307 33.72 -0.16 10.61
N LEU A 308 34.10 0.96 10.03
CA LEU A 308 34.55 1.03 8.64
C LEU A 308 35.79 0.15 8.37
N LEU A 309 36.68 -0.01 9.38
CA LEU A 309 37.84 -0.88 9.28
C LEU A 309 37.51 -2.38 9.25
N ARG A 310 36.41 -2.79 9.85
CA ARG A 310 36.00 -4.21 9.90
C ARG A 310 35.25 -4.62 8.66
N GLU A 311 34.44 -3.71 8.11
CA GLU A 311 33.51 -4.03 7.02
C GLU A 311 34.23 -3.89 5.67
N PRO A 312 34.18 -4.91 4.80
CA PRO A 312 34.88 -4.89 3.51
C PRO A 312 34.53 -3.67 2.65
N ALA A 313 33.26 -3.24 2.69
CA ALA A 313 32.79 -2.08 1.92
C ALA A 313 33.35 -0.73 2.41
N GLY A 314 33.71 -0.64 3.69
CA GLY A 314 34.32 0.56 4.27
C GLY A 314 35.85 0.63 4.12
N GLN A 315 36.48 -0.47 3.73
CA GLN A 315 37.95 -0.53 3.60
C GLN A 315 38.38 0.13 2.29
N SER A 316 39.29 1.10 2.41
CA SER A 316 40.06 1.63 1.28
C SER A 316 41.48 1.90 1.77
N ASP A 317 42.50 1.51 0.98
CA ASP A 317 43.91 1.75 1.32
C ASP A 317 44.20 3.23 1.53
N LYS A 318 43.62 4.08 0.71
CA LYS A 318 43.75 5.55 0.79
C LYS A 318 43.22 6.13 2.09
N TRP A 319 42.11 5.58 2.60
CA TRP A 319 41.54 6.06 3.87
C TRP A 319 42.35 5.58 5.07
N LEU A 320 42.86 4.35 5.05
CA LEU A 320 43.74 3.81 6.09
C LEU A 320 45.02 4.65 6.26
N GLU A 321 45.55 5.20 5.16
CA GLU A 321 46.70 6.09 5.15
C GLU A 321 46.35 7.51 5.64
N ALA A 322 45.13 7.98 5.41
CA ALA A 322 44.69 9.36 5.67
C ALA A 322 44.06 9.58 7.06
N LYS A 323 44.20 8.63 8.00
CA LYS A 323 43.65 8.74 9.35
C LYS A 323 44.04 10.05 10.04
N GLN A 324 43.12 10.97 10.16
CA GLN A 324 43.38 12.29 10.77
C GLN A 324 42.34 12.69 11.84
N GLY A 325 41.45 11.75 12.26
CA GLY A 325 40.41 12.06 13.25
C GLY A 325 39.40 13.12 12.81
N ARG A 326 39.24 13.36 11.50
CA ARG A 326 38.34 14.35 10.92
C ARG A 326 37.64 13.78 9.68
N ALA A 327 36.55 14.38 9.26
CA ALA A 327 35.81 14.02 8.05
C ALA A 327 36.60 14.42 6.79
N THR A 328 37.55 13.59 6.36
CA THR A 328 38.28 13.76 5.11
C THR A 328 37.46 13.23 3.91
N PRO A 329 37.77 13.66 2.67
CA PRO A 329 37.13 13.07 1.47
C PRO A 329 37.20 11.56 1.43
N GLU A 330 38.33 10.97 1.84
CA GLU A 330 38.57 9.53 1.87
C GLU A 330 37.65 8.83 2.90
N LEU A 331 37.50 9.40 4.09
CA LEU A 331 36.55 8.91 5.10
C LEU A 331 35.11 8.95 4.57
N LEU A 332 34.71 10.05 3.92
CA LEU A 332 33.37 10.19 3.37
C LEU A 332 33.12 9.18 2.25
N GLU A 333 34.11 8.87 1.44
CA GLU A 333 34.02 7.84 0.40
C GLU A 333 33.88 6.42 1.02
N ALA A 334 34.66 6.11 2.06
CA ALA A 334 34.54 4.85 2.79
C ALA A 334 33.16 4.72 3.47
N LEU A 335 32.67 5.81 4.09
CA LEU A 335 31.35 5.85 4.70
C LEU A 335 30.24 5.67 3.66
N LYS A 336 30.35 6.32 2.49
CA LYS A 336 29.43 6.16 1.38
C LYS A 336 29.34 4.69 0.94
N ASN A 337 30.48 4.05 0.71
CA ASN A 337 30.52 2.66 0.28
C ASN A 337 29.92 1.72 1.33
N PHE A 338 30.21 1.95 2.60
CA PHE A 338 29.59 1.25 3.72
C PHE A 338 28.07 1.47 3.75
N MET A 339 27.60 2.71 3.57
CA MET A 339 26.17 3.01 3.57
C MET A 339 25.43 2.32 2.41
N TYR A 340 26.03 2.23 1.21
CA TYR A 340 25.47 1.43 0.12
C TYR A 340 25.44 -0.05 0.43
N TRP A 341 26.49 -0.59 1.05
CA TRP A 341 26.52 -1.99 1.47
C TRP A 341 25.41 -2.33 2.48
N GLU A 342 25.11 -1.41 3.37
CA GLU A 342 24.08 -1.55 4.40
C GLU A 342 22.68 -1.07 3.94
N ASN A 343 22.50 -0.71 2.67
CA ASN A 343 21.24 -0.25 2.05
C ASN A 343 20.68 1.07 2.64
N TYR A 344 21.56 2.01 3.01
CA TYR A 344 21.16 3.38 3.39
C TYR A 344 21.22 4.36 2.20
N ASP A 345 21.00 3.88 0.97
CA ASP A 345 21.22 4.57 -0.31
C ASP A 345 20.63 5.99 -0.34
N VAL A 346 19.37 6.12 0.08
CA VAL A 346 18.63 7.40 0.04
C VAL A 346 19.13 8.44 1.03
N ARG A 347 20.01 8.04 1.97
CA ARG A 347 20.56 8.89 3.04
C ARG A 347 22.05 9.17 2.88
N VAL A 348 22.67 8.67 1.81
CA VAL A 348 24.09 8.92 1.51
C VAL A 348 24.35 10.41 1.26
N ARG A 349 25.43 10.93 1.89
CA ARG A 349 25.82 12.34 1.81
C ARG A 349 27.33 12.48 1.72
N MET A 350 27.77 13.51 0.97
CA MET A 350 29.20 13.85 0.81
C MET A 350 29.54 15.25 1.32
N ASP A 351 28.60 15.89 2.06
CA ASP A 351 28.75 17.27 2.58
C ASP A 351 29.32 17.32 4.01
N GLY A 352 29.93 16.25 4.50
CA GLY A 352 30.47 16.15 5.85
C GLY A 352 29.41 16.01 6.95
N LYS A 353 28.18 15.64 6.57
CA LYS A 353 27.09 15.37 7.51
C LYS A 353 26.63 13.93 7.40
N ILE A 354 26.06 13.42 8.47
CA ILE A 354 25.39 12.13 8.53
C ILE A 354 23.99 12.29 9.16
N ASP A 355 23.05 11.48 8.72
CA ASP A 355 21.75 11.41 9.36
C ASP A 355 21.87 10.73 10.72
N ARG A 356 21.31 11.35 11.77
CA ARG A 356 21.37 10.83 13.15
C ARG A 356 20.77 9.44 13.27
N VAL A 357 19.65 9.18 12.57
CA VAL A 357 18.97 7.87 12.63
C VAL A 357 19.86 6.78 12.04
N VAL A 358 20.59 7.09 10.95
CA VAL A 358 21.57 6.18 10.36
C VAL A 358 22.76 5.96 11.30
N LEU A 359 23.31 7.04 11.86
CA LEU A 359 24.41 6.95 12.80
C LEU A 359 24.04 6.06 14.00
N ASP A 360 22.88 6.29 14.60
CA ASP A 360 22.41 5.52 15.74
C ASP A 360 22.22 4.03 15.39
N ASP A 361 21.73 3.71 14.19
CA ASP A 361 21.58 2.31 13.74
C ASP A 361 22.94 1.64 13.52
N ILE A 362 23.87 2.31 12.88
CA ILE A 362 25.25 1.84 12.69
C ILE A 362 25.89 1.52 14.05
N LEU A 363 25.78 2.43 15.02
CA LEU A 363 26.37 2.23 16.35
C LEU A 363 25.68 1.13 17.15
N LYS A 364 24.37 0.92 16.99
CA LYS A 364 23.63 -0.20 17.60
C LYS A 364 24.07 -1.56 17.04
N LYS A 365 24.30 -1.67 15.74
CA LYS A 365 24.79 -2.93 15.13
C LYS A 365 26.13 -3.35 15.71
N ARG A 366 27.02 -2.39 16.02
CA ARG A 366 28.29 -2.65 16.68
C ARG A 366 28.15 -3.32 18.06
N SER A 367 27.11 -2.96 18.81
CA SER A 367 26.92 -3.52 20.18
C SER A 367 26.37 -4.93 20.19
N ARG A 368 25.96 -5.47 19.03
CA ARG A 368 25.38 -6.82 18.89
C ARG A 368 26.34 -7.84 18.25
N SER A 369 27.46 -7.38 17.68
CA SER A 369 28.56 -8.17 17.15
C SER A 369 29.75 -8.22 18.14
#